data_2e8f55c146e37a93832550f495e9608b
#
_entry.id   2e8f55c146e37a93832550f495e9608b
#
_cell.length_a   1.000
_cell.length_b   1.000
_cell.length_c   1.000
_cell.angle_alpha   90.00
_cell.angle_beta   90.00
_cell.angle_gamma   90.00
#
_symmetry.space_group_name_H-M   'P 1'
#
loop_
_entity.id
_entity.type
_entity.pdbx_description
1 polymer ?
#
loop_
_entity_poly.entity_id
_entity_poly.type
_entity_poly.pdbx_seq_one_letter_code
_entity_poly.pdbx_strand_id
1 'polypeptide(L)' 'MRTVRDPRGTTWICLELPEVPVEQRDAAAALPADTVAIECNSGAERVIALVAPGWDDVMDDLTLSQAIAEYMQ' A
#
# COMPACT_ATOMS: atom_id res chain seq x y z
N MET A 1 -0.43 -3.97 -11.18
CA MET A 1 0.22 -4.84 -10.17
C MET A 1 1.70 -4.52 -10.12
N ARG A 2 2.25 -4.45 -8.95
CA ARG A 2 3.66 -4.14 -8.78
C ARG A 2 4.29 -5.03 -7.72
N THR A 3 5.52 -5.50 -7.98
CA THR A 3 6.29 -6.28 -7.02
C THR A 3 7.28 -5.36 -6.32
N VAL A 4 7.32 -5.42 -4.99
CA VAL A 4 8.20 -4.60 -4.16
C VAL A 4 9.01 -5.51 -3.26
N ARG A 5 10.31 -5.26 -3.15
CA ARG A 5 11.17 -5.99 -2.24
C ARG A 5 11.59 -5.06 -1.11
N ASP A 6 11.31 -5.45 0.13
CA ASP A 6 11.67 -4.62 1.27
C ASP A 6 13.13 -4.85 1.70
N PRO A 7 13.69 -4.01 2.58
CA PRO A 7 15.08 -4.14 3.01
C PRO A 7 15.41 -5.46 3.71
N ARG A 8 14.38 -6.16 4.21
CA ARG A 8 14.58 -7.47 4.86
C ARG A 8 14.55 -8.62 3.87
N GLY A 9 14.34 -8.33 2.59
CA GLY A 9 14.29 -9.34 1.56
C GLY A 9 12.91 -9.95 1.32
N THR A 10 11.88 -9.45 1.98
CA THR A 10 10.52 -9.93 1.75
C THR A 10 9.98 -9.32 0.46
N THR A 11 9.39 -10.16 -0.39
CA THR A 11 8.77 -9.71 -1.64
C THR A 11 7.28 -9.50 -1.41
N TRP A 12 6.80 -8.32 -1.79
CA TRP A 12 5.40 -7.96 -1.70
C TRP A 12 4.82 -7.77 -3.09
N ILE A 13 3.62 -8.28 -3.30
CA ILE A 13 2.86 -8.03 -4.53
C ILE A 13 1.79 -7.02 -4.19
N CYS A 14 1.84 -5.86 -4.83
CA CYS A 14 0.96 -4.74 -4.55
C CYS A 14 -0.03 -4.54 -5.68
N LEU A 15 -1.31 -4.41 -5.33
CA LEU A 15 -2.40 -4.28 -6.29
C LEU A 15 -3.32 -3.17 -5.82
N GLU A 16 -3.64 -2.23 -6.71
CA GLU A 16 -4.58 -1.17 -6.38
C GLU A 16 -6.00 -1.72 -6.31
N LEU A 17 -6.72 -1.37 -5.25
CA LEU A 17 -8.09 -1.79 -5.06
C LEU A 17 -9.04 -0.80 -5.76
N PRO A 18 -10.23 -1.27 -6.22
CA PRO A 18 -11.18 -0.37 -6.89
C PRO A 18 -11.75 0.70 -5.96
N GLU A 19 -11.76 0.45 -4.65
CA GLU A 19 -12.21 1.44 -3.66
C GLU A 19 -11.57 1.17 -2.31
N VAL A 20 -11.60 2.18 -1.44
CA VAL A 20 -11.04 2.05 -0.09
C VAL A 20 -11.90 1.12 0.74
N PRO A 21 -11.33 0.09 1.39
CA PRO A 21 -12.09 -0.79 2.27
C PRO A 21 -12.79 -0.04 3.40
N VAL A 22 -13.92 -0.57 3.83
CA VAL A 22 -14.74 0.05 4.87
C VAL A 22 -13.95 0.34 6.15
N GLU A 23 -13.08 -0.60 6.56
CA GLU A 23 -12.30 -0.47 7.79
C GLU A 23 -11.28 0.66 7.73
N GLN A 24 -11.00 1.20 6.55
CA GLN A 24 -10.03 2.28 6.38
C GLN A 24 -10.64 3.60 5.93
N ARG A 25 -11.95 3.68 5.85
CA ARG A 25 -12.62 4.90 5.38
C ARG A 25 -12.34 6.10 6.27
N ASP A 26 -12.28 5.90 7.59
CA ASP A 26 -11.99 7.00 8.52
C ASP A 26 -10.56 7.51 8.33
N ALA A 27 -9.60 6.62 8.15
CA ALA A 27 -8.22 7.02 7.90
C ALA A 27 -8.10 7.74 6.54
N ALA A 28 -8.80 7.25 5.52
CA ALA A 28 -8.79 7.86 4.20
C ALA A 28 -9.43 9.25 4.21
N ALA A 29 -10.42 9.48 5.06
CA ALA A 29 -11.09 10.78 5.15
C ALA A 29 -10.15 11.89 5.62
N ALA A 30 -9.08 11.55 6.34
CA ALA A 30 -8.07 12.50 6.80
C ALA A 30 -6.99 12.78 5.73
N LEU A 31 -7.05 12.10 4.59
CA LEU A 31 -6.09 12.20 3.50
C LEU A 31 -6.73 12.90 2.28
N PRO A 32 -5.93 13.27 1.27
CA PRO A 32 -6.50 13.86 0.05
C PRO A 32 -7.58 12.98 -0.57
N ALA A 33 -8.56 13.60 -1.21
CA ALA A 33 -9.73 12.91 -1.76
C ALA A 33 -9.37 11.87 -2.84
N ASP A 34 -8.23 12.05 -3.51
CA ASP A 34 -7.77 11.14 -4.56
C ASP A 34 -6.88 10.00 -4.05
N THR A 35 -6.74 9.87 -2.73
CA THR A 35 -6.00 8.77 -2.11
C THR A 35 -6.58 7.42 -2.53
N VAL A 36 -5.70 6.48 -2.88
CA VAL A 36 -6.09 5.13 -3.29
C VAL A 36 -5.62 4.11 -2.26
N ALA A 37 -6.28 2.95 -2.23
CA ALA A 37 -5.89 1.85 -1.39
C ALA A 37 -5.18 0.80 -2.23
N ILE A 38 -4.09 0.24 -1.71
CA ILE A 38 -3.39 -0.87 -2.33
C ILE A 38 -3.35 -2.05 -1.38
N GLU A 39 -3.53 -3.24 -1.93
CA GLU A 39 -3.37 -4.48 -1.18
C GLU A 39 -1.96 -5.01 -1.44
N CYS A 40 -1.20 -5.21 -0.38
CA CYS A 40 0.16 -5.70 -0.45
C CYS A 40 0.22 -7.07 0.21
N ASN A 41 0.68 -8.08 -0.51
CA ASN A 41 0.65 -9.46 -0.06
C ASN A 41 2.03 -10.08 -0.21
N SER A 42 2.53 -10.69 0.87
CA SER A 42 3.84 -11.36 0.88
C SER A 42 3.73 -12.89 0.88
N GLY A 43 2.51 -13.41 0.85
CA GLY A 43 2.26 -14.83 1.03
C GLY A 43 2.03 -15.22 2.48
N ALA A 44 2.69 -14.55 3.41
CA ALA A 44 2.51 -14.75 4.85
C ALA A 44 1.62 -13.68 5.48
N GLU A 45 1.67 -12.48 4.92
CA GLU A 45 0.95 -11.33 5.45
C GLU A 45 0.23 -10.56 4.34
N ARG A 46 -0.85 -9.89 4.71
CA ARG A 46 -1.62 -9.03 3.82
C ARG A 46 -1.79 -7.67 4.51
N VAL A 47 -1.41 -6.61 3.81
CA VAL A 47 -1.48 -5.25 4.32
C VAL A 47 -2.24 -4.40 3.32
N ILE A 48 -3.14 -3.54 3.81
CA ILE A 48 -3.81 -2.54 2.98
C ILE A 48 -3.22 -1.18 3.34
N ALA A 49 -2.57 -0.54 2.39
CA ALA A 49 -1.96 0.78 2.58
C ALA A 49 -2.70 1.83 1.78
N LEU A 50 -2.73 3.06 2.30
CA LEU A 50 -3.33 4.20 1.62
C LEU A 50 -2.20 5.05 1.04
N VAL A 51 -2.24 5.28 -0.27
CA VAL A 51 -1.15 5.96 -0.98
C VAL A 51 -1.72 6.96 -1.98
N ALA A 52 -0.85 7.81 -2.52
CA ALA A 52 -1.22 8.77 -3.56
C ALA A 52 -1.49 8.06 -4.88
N PRO A 53 -2.35 8.62 -5.75
CA PRO A 53 -2.55 8.06 -7.09
C PRO A 53 -1.24 8.13 -7.88
N GLY A 54 -1.03 7.17 -8.77
CA GLY A 54 0.22 7.06 -9.53
C GLY A 54 1.34 6.43 -8.74
N TRP A 55 1.03 5.81 -7.60
CA TRP A 55 2.01 5.20 -6.69
C TRP A 55 2.93 4.20 -7.38
N ASP A 56 2.45 3.49 -8.39
CA ASP A 56 3.24 2.48 -9.09
C ASP A 56 4.33 3.09 -9.97
N ASP A 57 4.21 4.36 -10.35
CA ASP A 57 5.21 5.09 -11.12
C ASP A 57 6.05 6.01 -10.23
N VAL A 58 5.43 6.64 -9.23
CA VAL A 58 6.03 7.71 -8.45
C VAL A 58 6.81 7.19 -7.24
N MET A 59 6.32 6.14 -6.61
CA MET A 59 6.95 5.60 -5.40
C MET A 59 7.96 4.52 -5.75
N ASP A 60 9.18 4.66 -5.22
CA ASP A 60 10.19 3.62 -5.38
C ASP A 60 9.96 2.49 -4.37
N ASP A 61 10.75 1.41 -4.48
CA ASP A 61 10.59 0.24 -3.62
C ASP A 61 10.80 0.57 -2.15
N LEU A 62 11.77 1.44 -1.84
CA LEU A 62 12.03 1.82 -0.45
C LEU A 62 10.84 2.57 0.14
N THR A 63 10.30 3.54 -0.59
CA THR A 63 9.15 4.33 -0.14
C THR A 63 7.92 3.46 0.04
N LEU A 64 7.66 2.54 -0.91
CA LEU A 64 6.55 1.61 -0.79
C LEU A 64 6.72 0.66 0.38
N SER A 65 7.93 0.14 0.62
CA SER A 65 8.16 -0.74 1.74
C SER A 65 7.97 -0.02 3.07
N GLN A 66 8.30 1.27 3.15
CA GLN A 66 8.05 2.08 4.33
C GLN A 66 6.54 2.27 4.57
N ALA A 67 5.78 2.52 3.50
CA ALA A 67 4.33 2.63 3.60
C ALA A 67 3.70 1.32 4.09
N ILE A 68 4.15 0.19 3.54
CA ILE A 68 3.68 -1.12 3.98
C ILE A 68 3.95 -1.32 5.48
N ALA A 69 5.15 -0.96 5.94
CA ALA A 69 5.53 -1.11 7.34
C ALA A 69 4.65 -0.24 8.25
N GLU A 70 4.26 0.95 7.82
CA GLU A 70 3.39 1.83 8.60
C GLU A 70 2.01 1.22 8.83
N TYR A 71 1.50 0.48 7.87
CA TYR A 71 0.18 -0.15 7.95
C TYR A 71 0.22 -1.57 8.49
N MET A 72 1.41 -2.08 8.76
CA MET A 72 1.58 -3.41 9.34
C MET A 72 1.44 -3.30 10.85
N GLN A 73 0.54 -4.06 11.43
CA GLN A 73 0.30 -4.05 12.88
C GLN A 73 0.84 -5.29 13.55
#